data_1179b4069c1da2bbcddc16982e83f23f
#
_entry.id   1179b4069c1da2bbcddc16982e83f23f
#
_cell.length_a   1.000
_cell.length_b   1.000
_cell.length_c   1.000
_cell.angle_alpha   90.00
_cell.angle_beta   90.00
_cell.angle_gamma   90.00
#
_symmetry.space_group_name_H-M   'P 1'
#
loop_
_entity.id
_entity.type
_entity.pdbx_description
1 polymer ?
#
loop_
_entity_poly.entity_id
_entity_poly.type
_entity_poly.pdbx_seq_one_letter_code
_entity_poly.pdbx_strand_id
1 'polypeptide(L)'
;MCPQPWLIGVKRRTLDYVEFERPSELLDMIESKSWPYKTNREFYGCRDRALISLLYLTCGRISEVLSLTKKPFVFDEDPDFIIIKNMVVVKRKKKAKRKRRSIRDEVPLPKSGPLSPFTHFVTEYLTILRDPEVKLFKFGRHRAWQIVRFITGKWCHYFRSQGESLYGKIFSNIFALKDFVGVVDASTLSDYVKTDWKDYRDRILGRPQS
;
A
#
# COMPACT_ATOMS: atom_id res chain seq x y z
N MET A 1 -31.15 -24.31 36.28
CA MET A 1 -30.61 -23.07 35.74
C MET A 1 -29.11 -23.26 35.52
N CYS A 2 -28.68 -23.52 34.29
CA CYS A 2 -27.29 -23.60 33.93
C CYS A 2 -26.78 -22.21 33.53
N PRO A 3 -25.63 -21.73 34.05
CA PRO A 3 -25.03 -20.51 33.61
C PRO A 3 -24.39 -20.70 32.24
N GLN A 4 -24.69 -19.85 31.32
CA GLN A 4 -24.03 -19.81 30.01
C GLN A 4 -22.66 -19.15 30.11
N PRO A 5 -21.55 -19.84 29.82
CA PRO A 5 -20.23 -19.26 29.81
C PRO A 5 -19.67 -19.19 28.38
N TRP A 6 -19.95 -18.19 27.58
CA TRP A 6 -19.21 -17.93 26.33
C TRP A 6 -19.44 -16.51 25.80
N LEU A 7 -19.26 -15.52 26.64
CA LEU A 7 -18.96 -14.17 26.17
C LEU A 7 -17.55 -13.78 26.61
N ILE A 8 -16.57 -14.53 26.12
CA ILE A 8 -15.21 -13.99 26.07
C ILE A 8 -15.26 -12.92 24.98
N GLY A 9 -15.40 -11.67 25.42
CA GLY A 9 -15.31 -10.52 24.56
C GLY A 9 -13.96 -10.56 23.85
N VAL A 10 -13.93 -10.97 22.59
CA VAL A 10 -12.84 -10.68 21.69
C VAL A 10 -12.76 -9.16 21.68
N LYS A 11 -11.81 -8.58 22.45
CA LYS A 11 -11.43 -7.20 22.30
C LYS A 11 -11.05 -7.03 20.83
N ARG A 12 -12.02 -6.60 20.01
CA ARG A 12 -11.70 -6.04 18.70
C ARG A 12 -10.68 -4.97 19.03
N ARG A 13 -9.43 -5.17 18.61
CA ARG A 13 -8.47 -4.10 18.57
C ARG A 13 -9.13 -3.03 17.73
N THR A 14 -9.63 -2.00 18.38
CA THR A 14 -9.89 -0.74 17.74
C THR A 14 -8.54 -0.32 17.20
N LEU A 15 -8.30 -0.63 15.93
CA LEU A 15 -7.21 -0.02 15.19
C LEU A 15 -7.51 1.46 15.29
N ASP A 16 -6.67 2.19 16.02
CA ASP A 16 -6.69 3.66 15.99
C ASP A 16 -6.37 4.05 14.56
N TYR A 17 -7.42 4.13 13.74
CA TYR A 17 -7.35 4.72 12.42
C TYR A 17 -7.16 6.21 12.63
N VAL A 18 -5.93 6.63 12.69
CA VAL A 18 -5.62 7.99 12.28
C VAL A 18 -5.81 7.96 10.77
N GLU A 19 -7.01 8.32 10.35
CA GLU A 19 -7.33 8.49 8.96
C GLU A 19 -6.37 9.54 8.41
N PHE A 20 -5.46 9.16 7.51
CA PHE A 20 -4.93 10.12 6.58
C PHE A 20 -6.07 10.43 5.62
N GLU A 21 -7.00 11.25 6.05
CA GLU A 21 -8.15 11.67 5.24
C GLU A 21 -7.68 12.39 3.97
N ARG A 22 -6.41 12.82 3.96
CA ARG A 22 -5.79 13.50 2.83
C ARG A 22 -4.41 12.94 2.56
N PRO A 23 -4.11 12.54 1.32
CA PRO A 23 -2.75 12.14 0.91
C PRO A 23 -1.68 13.20 1.25
N SER A 24 -2.04 14.48 1.29
CA SER A 24 -1.18 15.60 1.67
C SER A 24 -0.53 15.44 3.05
N GLU A 25 -1.23 14.92 4.06
CA GLU A 25 -0.65 14.73 5.40
C GLU A 25 0.53 13.73 5.39
N LEU A 26 0.41 12.68 4.60
CA LEU A 26 1.50 11.73 4.42
C LEU A 26 2.67 12.35 3.65
N LEU A 27 2.38 13.18 2.64
CA LEU A 27 3.41 13.91 1.91
C LEU A 27 4.20 14.82 2.83
N ASP A 28 3.53 15.64 3.65
CA ASP A 28 4.15 16.52 4.62
C ASP A 28 5.09 15.76 5.58
N MET A 29 4.66 14.59 6.05
CA MET A 29 5.50 13.75 6.89
C MET A 29 6.76 13.24 6.17
N ILE A 30 6.62 12.81 4.90
CA ILE A 30 7.72 12.28 4.10
C ILE A 30 8.72 13.38 3.72
N GLU A 31 8.25 14.60 3.48
CA GLU A 31 9.09 15.74 3.12
C GLU A 31 9.78 16.37 4.32
N SER A 32 9.05 16.49 5.45
CA SER A 32 9.56 17.15 6.65
C SER A 32 10.59 16.33 7.42
N LYS A 33 10.63 15.01 7.25
CA LYS A 33 11.50 14.10 8.02
C LYS A 33 12.29 13.18 7.12
N SER A 34 13.57 13.01 7.46
CA SER A 34 14.45 12.01 6.87
C SER A 34 15.19 11.24 7.96
N TRP A 35 15.52 9.97 7.67
CA TRP A 35 16.37 9.20 8.57
C TRP A 35 17.74 9.90 8.73
N PRO A 36 18.32 9.93 9.94
CA PRO A 36 19.58 10.64 10.20
C PRO A 36 20.79 9.87 9.66
N TYR A 37 20.94 9.88 8.33
CA TYR A 37 22.10 9.29 7.67
C TYR A 37 23.34 10.15 7.87
N LYS A 38 24.47 9.51 8.17
CA LYS A 38 25.77 10.19 8.30
C LYS A 38 26.36 10.55 6.92
N THR A 39 26.17 9.68 5.94
CA THR A 39 26.69 9.82 4.56
C THR A 39 25.57 9.61 3.54
N ASN A 40 25.73 10.13 2.32
CA ASN A 40 24.80 9.94 1.19
C ASN A 40 23.33 10.22 1.56
N ARG A 41 23.08 11.29 2.31
CA ARG A 41 21.75 11.64 2.85
C ARG A 41 20.70 11.79 1.76
N GLU A 42 21.07 12.41 0.64
CA GLU A 42 20.18 12.64 -0.49
C GLU A 42 19.72 11.32 -1.11
N PHE A 43 20.67 10.45 -1.46
CA PHE A 43 20.36 9.11 -2.00
C PHE A 43 19.45 8.29 -1.06
N TYR A 44 19.82 8.24 0.24
CA TYR A 44 19.06 7.46 1.20
C TYR A 44 17.71 8.11 1.51
N GLY A 45 17.61 9.43 1.50
CA GLY A 45 16.34 10.16 1.62
C GLY A 45 15.39 9.85 0.47
N CYS A 46 15.88 9.94 -0.76
CA CYS A 46 15.14 9.58 -1.96
C CYS A 46 14.63 8.12 -1.91
N ARG A 47 15.52 7.18 -1.55
CA ARG A 47 15.17 5.76 -1.36
C ARG A 47 14.06 5.56 -0.32
N ASP A 48 14.13 6.24 0.82
CA ASP A 48 13.19 6.07 1.92
C ASP A 48 11.82 6.67 1.57
N ARG A 49 11.79 7.80 0.86
CA ARG A 49 10.55 8.37 0.29
C ARG A 49 9.90 7.39 -0.69
N ALA A 50 10.70 6.80 -1.58
CA ALA A 50 10.21 5.78 -2.52
C ALA A 50 9.68 4.52 -1.82
N LEU A 51 10.30 4.07 -0.72
CA LEU A 51 9.81 2.94 0.06
C LEU A 51 8.41 3.18 0.62
N ILE A 52 8.19 4.34 1.26
CA ILE A 52 6.90 4.69 1.86
C ILE A 52 5.85 4.86 0.78
N SER A 53 6.20 5.53 -0.32
CA SER A 53 5.32 5.74 -1.48
C SER A 53 4.87 4.41 -2.10
N LEU A 54 5.78 3.46 -2.30
CA LEU A 54 5.43 2.14 -2.82
C LEU A 54 4.55 1.35 -1.86
N LEU A 55 4.78 1.41 -0.55
CA LEU A 55 3.90 0.77 0.43
C LEU A 55 2.48 1.32 0.35
N TYR A 56 2.35 2.63 0.17
CA TYR A 56 1.07 3.32 0.10
C TYR A 56 0.35 3.07 -1.22
N LEU A 57 0.99 3.38 -2.36
CA LEU A 57 0.40 3.27 -3.69
C LEU A 57 0.04 1.83 -4.07
N THR A 58 0.89 0.88 -3.73
CA THR A 58 0.66 -0.52 -4.11
C THR A 58 -0.19 -1.29 -3.12
N CYS A 59 -0.47 -0.76 -1.94
CA CYS A 59 -1.03 -1.52 -0.81
C CYS A 59 -0.25 -2.83 -0.55
N GLY A 60 1.03 -2.85 -0.93
CA GLY A 60 1.88 -4.03 -0.86
C GLY A 60 2.29 -4.37 0.57
N ARG A 61 2.47 -5.66 0.85
CA ARG A 61 3.15 -6.06 2.10
C ARG A 61 4.62 -5.66 2.02
N ILE A 62 5.21 -5.33 3.16
CA ILE A 62 6.63 -4.93 3.20
C ILE A 62 7.56 -5.93 2.49
N SER A 63 7.30 -7.23 2.60
CA SER A 63 8.09 -8.26 1.91
C SER A 63 7.90 -8.27 0.38
N GLU A 64 6.74 -7.84 -0.09
CA GLU A 64 6.43 -7.71 -1.51
C GLU A 64 7.18 -6.50 -2.08
N VAL A 65 7.07 -5.34 -1.42
CA VAL A 65 7.78 -4.12 -1.83
C VAL A 65 9.30 -4.31 -1.79
N LEU A 66 9.85 -4.96 -0.75
CA LEU A 66 11.28 -5.24 -0.65
C LEU A 66 11.80 -6.27 -1.68
N SER A 67 10.91 -6.99 -2.36
CA SER A 67 11.29 -7.91 -3.44
C SER A 67 11.38 -7.25 -4.80
N LEU A 68 10.88 -6.02 -4.95
CA LEU A 68 10.86 -5.30 -6.23
C LEU A 68 12.28 -4.99 -6.71
N THR A 69 12.44 -5.10 -8.04
CA THR A 69 13.57 -4.58 -8.82
C THR A 69 13.07 -3.44 -9.72
N LYS A 70 13.94 -2.78 -10.47
CA LYS A 70 13.52 -1.73 -11.41
C LYS A 70 12.85 -2.31 -12.66
N LYS A 71 13.22 -3.52 -13.08
CA LYS A 71 12.79 -4.17 -14.33
C LYS A 71 11.26 -4.20 -14.54
N PRO A 72 10.41 -4.52 -13.53
CA PRO A 72 8.96 -4.58 -13.72
C PRO A 72 8.26 -3.24 -13.94
N PHE A 73 8.95 -2.11 -13.81
CA PHE A 73 8.34 -0.79 -14.00
C PHE A 73 8.34 -0.40 -15.47
N VAL A 74 7.14 -0.23 -16.04
CA VAL A 74 6.93 0.18 -17.43
C VAL A 74 6.39 1.62 -17.45
N PHE A 75 7.09 2.51 -18.16
CA PHE A 75 6.81 3.95 -18.14
C PHE A 75 5.97 4.43 -19.32
N ASP A 76 6.06 3.74 -20.46
CA ASP A 76 5.57 4.24 -21.74
C ASP A 76 4.34 3.47 -22.27
N GLU A 77 3.80 2.54 -21.49
CA GLU A 77 2.63 1.75 -21.90
C GLU A 77 1.32 2.52 -21.75
N ASP A 78 1.26 3.39 -20.75
CA ASP A 78 0.08 4.20 -20.45
C ASP A 78 0.47 5.66 -20.23
N PRO A 79 -0.26 6.64 -20.83
CA PRO A 79 0.06 8.06 -20.66
C PRO A 79 -0.13 8.56 -19.22
N ASP A 80 -1.09 8.00 -18.49
CA ASP A 80 -1.50 8.48 -17.16
C ASP A 80 -0.91 7.67 -16.01
N PHE A 81 -0.33 6.47 -16.30
CA PHE A 81 0.17 5.57 -15.27
C PHE A 81 1.57 5.01 -15.59
N ILE A 82 2.35 4.77 -14.55
CA ILE A 82 3.48 3.84 -14.58
C ILE A 82 2.95 2.50 -14.11
N ILE A 83 3.21 1.42 -14.86
CA ILE A 83 2.68 0.09 -14.55
C ILE A 83 3.78 -0.77 -13.94
N ILE A 84 3.54 -1.36 -12.77
CA ILE A 84 4.40 -2.41 -12.22
C ILE A 84 3.83 -3.75 -12.68
N LYS A 85 4.58 -4.46 -13.54
CA LYS A 85 4.18 -5.78 -14.06
C LYS A 85 4.59 -6.90 -13.10
N ASN A 86 3.74 -7.91 -12.99
CA ASN A 86 4.01 -9.18 -12.32
C ASN A 86 4.51 -9.04 -10.86
N MET A 87 3.92 -8.15 -10.09
CA MET A 87 4.29 -7.97 -8.69
C MET A 87 3.97 -9.23 -7.87
N VAL A 88 4.99 -9.86 -7.30
CA VAL A 88 4.85 -11.12 -6.56
C VAL A 88 4.18 -10.92 -5.22
N VAL A 89 3.09 -11.64 -4.96
CA VAL A 89 2.37 -11.66 -3.68
C VAL A 89 2.87 -12.82 -2.81
N VAL A 90 3.46 -12.50 -1.67
CA VAL A 90 3.97 -13.51 -0.73
C VAL A 90 2.87 -13.93 0.23
N LYS A 91 2.22 -15.07 -0.03
CA LYS A 91 1.21 -15.65 0.87
C LYS A 91 1.87 -16.59 1.90
N ARG A 92 1.69 -16.30 3.18
CA ARG A 92 2.01 -17.24 4.26
C ARG A 92 0.79 -18.11 4.55
N LYS A 93 0.66 -19.26 3.90
CA LYS A 93 -0.25 -20.31 4.37
C LYS A 93 0.49 -21.19 5.38
N LYS A 94 0.03 -21.20 6.64
CA LYS A 94 0.62 -22.01 7.74
C LYS A 94 0.58 -23.52 7.49
N LYS A 95 -0.19 -24.05 6.54
CA LYS A 95 -0.41 -25.50 6.35
C LYS A 95 -0.47 -26.01 4.90
N ALA A 96 -0.15 -25.22 3.90
CA ALA A 96 -0.19 -25.70 2.53
C ALA A 96 1.19 -26.19 2.07
N LYS A 97 1.31 -27.46 1.70
CA LYS A 97 2.53 -28.10 1.14
C LYS A 97 3.05 -27.45 -0.15
N ARG A 98 2.27 -26.57 -0.81
CA ARG A 98 2.68 -25.82 -2.00
C ARG A 98 2.47 -24.32 -1.75
N LYS A 99 3.57 -23.56 -1.73
CA LYS A 99 3.55 -22.10 -1.79
C LYS A 99 3.04 -21.68 -3.19
N ARG A 100 1.74 -21.44 -3.32
CA ARG A 100 1.25 -20.74 -4.50
C ARG A 100 1.70 -19.28 -4.38
N ARG A 101 2.63 -18.86 -5.21
CA ARG A 101 2.88 -17.45 -5.46
C ARG A 101 1.69 -16.96 -6.27
N SER A 102 0.92 -16.02 -5.76
CA SER A 102 0.02 -15.25 -6.61
C SER A 102 0.81 -14.04 -7.13
N ILE A 103 0.49 -13.63 -8.32
CA ILE A 103 1.08 -12.50 -9.00
C ILE A 103 -0.05 -11.49 -9.15
N ARG A 104 0.25 -10.22 -8.94
CA ARG A 104 -0.57 -9.11 -9.37
C ARG A 104 -0.02 -8.72 -10.74
N ASP A 105 -0.81 -8.95 -11.77
CA ASP A 105 -0.33 -8.81 -13.15
C ASP A 105 0.07 -7.37 -13.45
N GLU A 106 -0.73 -6.42 -12.98
CA GLU A 106 -0.51 -4.98 -13.15
C GLU A 106 -0.85 -4.21 -11.88
N VAL A 107 0.02 -3.27 -11.52
CA VAL A 107 -0.21 -2.32 -10.43
C VAL A 107 0.06 -0.92 -10.95
N PRO A 108 -0.98 -0.12 -11.25
CA PRO A 108 -0.84 1.22 -11.78
C PRO A 108 -0.40 2.21 -10.70
N LEU A 109 0.57 3.08 -11.03
CA LEU A 109 1.01 4.23 -10.25
C LEU A 109 0.65 5.49 -11.02
N PRO A 110 -0.22 6.39 -10.50
CA PRO A 110 -0.71 7.54 -11.25
C PRO A 110 0.37 8.59 -11.47
N LYS A 111 0.48 9.11 -12.70
CA LYS A 111 1.39 10.21 -13.09
C LYS A 111 0.78 11.59 -12.81
N SER A 112 -0.53 11.66 -12.58
CA SER A 112 -1.26 12.91 -12.31
C SER A 112 -2.22 12.75 -11.11
N GLY A 113 -2.79 13.86 -10.65
CA GLY A 113 -3.74 13.88 -9.54
C GLY A 113 -3.10 13.80 -8.14
N PRO A 114 -3.92 13.63 -7.07
CA PRO A 114 -3.47 13.75 -5.68
C PRO A 114 -2.41 12.73 -5.24
N LEU A 115 -2.29 11.60 -5.94
CA LEU A 115 -1.33 10.55 -5.64
C LEU A 115 -0.04 10.64 -6.46
N SER A 116 0.02 11.53 -7.47
CA SER A 116 1.19 11.67 -8.34
C SER A 116 2.48 12.06 -7.62
N PRO A 117 2.48 12.86 -6.53
CA PRO A 117 3.72 13.15 -5.80
C PRO A 117 4.41 11.91 -5.25
N PHE A 118 3.63 10.91 -4.81
CA PHE A 118 4.20 9.62 -4.37
C PHE A 118 4.83 8.85 -5.53
N THR A 119 4.21 8.89 -6.71
CA THR A 119 4.77 8.31 -7.92
C THR A 119 6.06 9.02 -8.32
N HIS A 120 6.11 10.34 -8.16
CA HIS A 120 7.32 11.14 -8.41
C HIS A 120 8.49 10.68 -7.54
N PHE A 121 8.31 10.48 -6.23
CA PHE A 121 9.36 9.93 -5.36
C PHE A 121 9.86 8.56 -5.80
N VAL A 122 8.96 7.70 -6.29
CA VAL A 122 9.35 6.40 -6.84
C VAL A 122 10.19 6.59 -8.10
N THR A 123 9.75 7.43 -9.02
CA THR A 123 10.43 7.70 -10.30
C THR A 123 11.82 8.29 -10.06
N GLU A 124 11.92 9.30 -9.19
CA GLU A 124 13.18 9.92 -8.80
C GLU A 124 14.19 8.86 -8.32
N TYR A 125 13.75 7.96 -7.45
CA TYR A 125 14.63 6.89 -6.98
C TYR A 125 15.01 5.90 -8.08
N LEU A 126 14.07 5.53 -8.96
CA LEU A 126 14.34 4.62 -10.07
C LEU A 126 15.34 5.20 -11.08
N THR A 127 15.38 6.53 -11.28
CA THR A 127 16.36 7.18 -12.19
C THR A 127 17.79 7.06 -11.67
N ILE A 128 17.97 7.07 -10.36
CA ILE A 128 19.30 6.94 -9.73
C ILE A 128 19.85 5.51 -9.85
N LEU A 129 18.98 4.51 -9.94
CA LEU A 129 19.38 3.09 -10.01
C LEU A 129 19.82 2.74 -11.44
N ARG A 130 21.08 2.28 -11.57
CA ARG A 130 21.67 1.91 -12.85
C ARG A 130 21.28 0.50 -13.30
N ASP A 131 21.28 -0.46 -12.37
CA ASP A 131 21.05 -1.88 -12.68
C ASP A 131 19.55 -2.24 -12.46
N PRO A 132 18.84 -2.64 -13.53
CA PRO A 132 17.42 -2.97 -13.46
C PRO A 132 17.11 -4.27 -12.71
N GLU A 133 18.05 -5.19 -12.59
CA GLU A 133 17.85 -6.50 -11.96
C GLU A 133 18.10 -6.48 -10.44
N VAL A 134 18.76 -5.43 -9.94
CA VAL A 134 19.04 -5.31 -8.51
C VAL A 134 17.78 -4.87 -7.75
N LYS A 135 17.60 -5.45 -6.57
CA LYS A 135 16.52 -5.04 -5.66
C LYS A 135 16.59 -3.55 -5.36
N LEU A 136 15.43 -2.88 -5.40
CA LEU A 136 15.31 -1.46 -5.04
C LEU A 136 15.82 -1.20 -3.62
N PHE A 137 15.54 -2.11 -2.69
CA PHE A 137 15.86 -1.96 -1.28
C PHE A 137 16.77 -3.08 -0.81
N LYS A 138 18.07 -2.75 -0.61
CA LYS A 138 19.12 -3.69 -0.17
C LYS A 138 19.16 -3.83 1.36
N PHE A 139 17.96 -3.93 2.00
CA PHE A 139 17.85 -4.14 3.45
C PHE A 139 16.64 -5.01 3.79
N GLY A 140 16.61 -5.52 5.02
CA GLY A 140 15.56 -6.42 5.49
C GLY A 140 14.35 -5.66 6.09
N ARG A 141 13.31 -6.42 6.42
CA ARG A 141 12.04 -5.89 6.97
C ARG A 141 12.21 -5.08 8.26
N HIS A 142 13.15 -5.47 9.11
CA HIS A 142 13.42 -4.75 10.37
C HIS A 142 13.90 -3.32 10.08
N ARG A 143 14.85 -3.17 9.16
CA ARG A 143 15.35 -1.84 8.77
C ARG A 143 14.25 -1.01 8.09
N ALA A 144 13.46 -1.61 7.21
CA ALA A 144 12.31 -0.93 6.61
C ALA A 144 11.33 -0.42 7.67
N TRP A 145 11.02 -1.27 8.66
CA TRP A 145 10.16 -0.88 9.78
C TRP A 145 10.72 0.31 10.56
N GLN A 146 12.04 0.31 10.87
CA GLN A 146 12.69 1.43 11.56
C GLN A 146 12.54 2.75 10.79
N ILE A 147 12.82 2.72 9.48
CA ILE A 147 12.74 3.90 8.60
C ILE A 147 11.31 4.43 8.57
N VAL A 148 10.34 3.57 8.27
CA VAL A 148 8.93 3.93 8.19
C VAL A 148 8.44 4.49 9.53
N ARG A 149 8.76 3.81 10.64
CA ARG A 149 8.38 4.25 11.98
C ARG A 149 8.97 5.60 12.36
N PHE A 150 10.23 5.84 12.01
CA PHE A 150 10.91 7.11 12.30
C PHE A 150 10.28 8.28 11.53
N ILE A 151 10.06 8.11 10.22
CA ILE A 151 9.57 9.17 9.35
C ILE A 151 8.10 9.47 9.63
N THR A 152 7.26 8.45 9.74
CA THR A 152 5.80 8.61 9.77
C THR A 152 5.16 8.34 11.14
N GLY A 153 5.91 7.82 12.11
CA GLY A 153 5.34 7.37 13.38
C GLY A 153 4.48 6.10 13.27
N LYS A 154 4.29 5.56 12.08
CA LYS A 154 3.40 4.41 11.78
C LYS A 154 4.21 3.14 11.50
N TRP A 155 3.52 2.01 11.29
CA TRP A 155 4.14 0.73 10.92
C TRP A 155 3.82 0.37 9.47
N CYS A 156 4.62 -0.47 8.84
CA CYS A 156 4.50 -0.76 7.41
C CYS A 156 3.11 -1.27 6.99
N HIS A 157 2.45 -2.10 7.80
CA HIS A 157 1.12 -2.62 7.47
C HIS A 157 0.01 -1.55 7.54
N TYR A 158 0.26 -0.46 8.26
CA TYR A 158 -0.63 0.69 8.31
C TYR A 158 -0.87 1.26 6.91
N PHE A 159 0.18 1.43 6.10
CA PHE A 159 0.07 1.95 4.74
C PHE A 159 -0.77 1.04 3.83
N ARG A 160 -0.66 -0.28 4.04
CA ARG A 160 -1.53 -1.22 3.35
C ARG A 160 -2.99 -1.00 3.71
N SER A 161 -3.30 -0.90 5.00
CA SER A 161 -4.68 -0.67 5.47
C SER A 161 -5.23 0.66 4.97
N GLN A 162 -4.41 1.71 4.96
CA GLN A 162 -4.81 3.02 4.43
C GLN A 162 -5.02 2.99 2.92
N GLY A 163 -4.14 2.35 2.17
CA GLY A 163 -4.30 2.15 0.75
C GLY A 163 -5.54 1.32 0.43
N GLU A 164 -5.80 0.23 1.16
CA GLU A 164 -7.02 -0.58 1.03
C GLU A 164 -8.28 0.26 1.25
N SER A 165 -8.29 1.15 2.26
CA SER A 165 -9.40 2.07 2.52
C SER A 165 -9.56 3.14 1.43
N LEU A 166 -8.45 3.72 0.95
CA LEU A 166 -8.47 4.70 -0.14
C LEU A 166 -9.02 4.07 -1.43
N TYR A 167 -8.44 2.96 -1.85
CA TYR A 167 -8.87 2.27 -3.05
C TYR A 167 -10.27 1.65 -2.92
N GLY A 168 -10.68 1.31 -1.69
CA GLY A 168 -12.05 0.89 -1.40
C GLY A 168 -13.10 1.96 -1.68
N LYS A 169 -12.73 3.25 -1.55
CA LYS A 169 -13.58 4.38 -1.96
C LYS A 169 -13.59 4.58 -3.48
N ILE A 170 -12.47 4.30 -4.15
CA ILE A 170 -12.29 4.47 -5.60
C ILE A 170 -12.94 3.32 -6.38
N PHE A 171 -12.70 2.08 -5.98
CA PHE A 171 -13.26 0.91 -6.64
C PHE A 171 -14.72 0.68 -6.21
N SER A 172 -15.63 0.72 -7.18
CA SER A 172 -17.04 0.39 -6.95
C SER A 172 -17.29 -1.10 -6.73
N ASN A 173 -16.29 -1.95 -7.03
CA ASN A 173 -16.38 -3.39 -6.97
C ASN A 173 -15.31 -3.98 -6.05
N ILE A 174 -15.76 -4.68 -4.99
CA ILE A 174 -14.87 -5.33 -4.02
C ILE A 174 -13.96 -6.42 -4.65
N PHE A 175 -14.40 -7.04 -5.74
CA PHE A 175 -13.58 -8.04 -6.46
C PHE A 175 -12.42 -7.36 -7.20
N ALA A 176 -12.65 -6.20 -7.82
CA ALA A 176 -11.59 -5.41 -8.43
C ALA A 176 -10.58 -4.92 -7.37
N LEU A 177 -11.05 -4.46 -6.22
CA LEU A 177 -10.20 -4.11 -5.10
C LEU A 177 -9.40 -5.31 -4.59
N LYS A 178 -10.03 -6.47 -4.47
CA LYS A 178 -9.38 -7.73 -4.07
C LYS A 178 -8.22 -8.09 -4.99
N ASP A 179 -8.43 -8.01 -6.28
CA ASP A 179 -7.42 -8.34 -7.29
C ASP A 179 -6.30 -7.29 -7.28
N PHE A 180 -6.65 -6.01 -7.19
CA PHE A 180 -5.69 -4.91 -7.05
C PHE A 180 -4.79 -5.07 -5.81
N VAL A 181 -5.35 -5.37 -4.65
CA VAL A 181 -4.60 -5.52 -3.40
C VAL A 181 -3.88 -6.89 -3.33
N GLY A 182 -4.28 -7.86 -4.12
CA GLY A 182 -3.71 -9.20 -4.14
C GLY A 182 -4.10 -10.04 -2.90
N VAL A 183 -5.33 -9.88 -2.39
CA VAL A 183 -5.87 -10.75 -1.33
C VAL A 183 -6.61 -11.95 -1.93
N VAL A 184 -6.62 -13.07 -1.21
CA VAL A 184 -7.30 -14.31 -1.69
C VAL A 184 -8.78 -14.26 -1.48
N ASP A 185 -9.19 -13.69 -0.34
CA ASP A 185 -10.56 -13.70 0.15
C ASP A 185 -11.06 -12.27 0.32
N ALA A 186 -12.17 -11.96 -0.35
CA ALA A 186 -12.81 -10.65 -0.27
C ALA A 186 -13.30 -10.34 1.17
N SER A 187 -13.59 -11.36 1.97
CA SER A 187 -13.98 -11.16 3.38
C SER A 187 -12.92 -10.44 4.20
N THR A 188 -11.64 -10.56 3.83
CA THR A 188 -10.55 -9.82 4.49
C THR A 188 -10.58 -8.33 4.21
N LEU A 189 -11.31 -7.89 3.20
CA LEU A 189 -11.49 -6.48 2.84
C LEU A 189 -12.72 -5.85 3.50
N SER A 190 -13.65 -6.64 4.02
CA SER A 190 -14.89 -6.16 4.65
C SER A 190 -14.64 -5.22 5.83
N ASP A 191 -13.52 -5.42 6.54
CA ASP A 191 -13.13 -4.57 7.67
C ASP A 191 -12.61 -3.19 7.22
N TYR A 192 -12.17 -3.07 5.95
CA TYR A 192 -11.59 -1.86 5.37
C TYR A 192 -12.58 -1.10 4.47
N VAL A 193 -13.52 -1.82 3.87
CA VAL A 193 -14.58 -1.23 3.04
C VAL A 193 -15.83 -1.09 3.92
N LYS A 194 -15.82 -0.12 4.82
CA LYS A 194 -17.04 0.29 5.53
C LYS A 194 -17.86 1.16 4.58
N THR A 195 -18.78 0.53 3.88
CA THR A 195 -19.76 1.24 3.06
C THR A 195 -20.98 1.55 3.92
N ASP A 196 -21.25 2.83 4.16
CA ASP A 196 -22.56 3.28 4.66
C ASP A 196 -23.54 3.34 3.47
N TRP A 197 -24.82 3.05 3.69
CA TRP A 197 -25.87 3.23 2.68
C TRP A 197 -25.88 4.67 2.14
N LYS A 198 -25.39 5.64 2.92
CA LYS A 198 -25.25 7.04 2.51
C LYS A 198 -24.30 7.21 1.32
N ASP A 199 -23.26 6.35 1.20
CA ASP A 199 -22.32 6.35 0.08
C ASP A 199 -23.01 5.95 -1.23
N TYR A 200 -24.16 5.27 -1.15
CA TYR A 200 -24.96 4.84 -2.29
C TYR A 200 -26.24 5.65 -2.46
N ARG A 201 -26.53 6.60 -1.55
CA ARG A 201 -27.77 7.37 -1.55
C ARG A 201 -28.05 8.00 -2.91
N ASP A 202 -27.07 8.66 -3.49
CA ASP A 202 -27.24 9.35 -4.77
C ASP A 202 -27.41 8.37 -5.93
N ARG A 203 -26.74 7.21 -5.87
CA ARG A 203 -26.99 6.12 -6.83
C ARG A 203 -28.41 5.55 -6.71
N ILE A 204 -28.87 5.33 -5.47
CA ILE A 204 -30.24 4.83 -5.22
C ILE A 204 -31.28 5.84 -5.76
N LEU A 205 -30.98 7.13 -5.66
CA LEU A 205 -31.86 8.21 -6.13
C LEU A 205 -31.65 8.55 -7.60
N GLY A 206 -30.76 7.86 -8.32
CA GLY A 206 -30.45 8.12 -9.74
C GLY A 206 -29.78 9.48 -9.98
N ARG A 207 -29.11 10.06 -8.98
CA ARG A 207 -28.41 11.34 -9.09
C ARG A 207 -27.00 11.14 -9.65
N PRO A 208 -26.49 12.05 -10.52
CA PRO A 208 -25.12 11.98 -10.99
C PRO A 208 -24.16 12.16 -9.83
N GLN A 209 -23.05 11.41 -9.84
CA GLN A 209 -21.98 11.58 -8.85
C GLN A 209 -21.27 12.92 -9.13
N SER A 210 -21.24 13.78 -8.14
CA SER A 210 -20.47 15.03 -8.13
C SER A 210 -18.98 14.75 -7.91
#